data_6ea2c60c705dfcd773b19ac555ad1bdc
#
_entry.id   6ea2c60c705dfcd773b19ac555ad1bdc
#
_cell.length_a   1.000
_cell.length_b   1.000
_cell.length_c   1.000
_cell.angle_alpha   90.00
_cell.angle_beta   90.00
_cell.angle_gamma   90.00
#
_symmetry.space_group_name_H-M   'P 1'
#
loop_
_entity.id
_entity.type
_entity.pdbx_description
1 polymer ?
#
loop_
_entity_poly.entity_id
_entity_poly.type
_entity_poly.pdbx_seq_one_letter_code
_entity_poly.pdbx_strand_id
1 'polypeptide(L)'
;MQETISKVRNSKPSSSNFFTFIQPILPIACVFFVICLVLILNRYFSFYASFDQGIFNQVFWNNIHGRFFQSSLSSSLSTNVVHANEIPTVYYHRLGQHFTPALLLWAPIYALFPNAATLAVLLVTLITAGGLMLYVLARQYLEPRLAVMITGSYYAANAVIGPTLCNFHDISQIPLFIFTLLLAMEKRWWWLFWLMAGLTVIVREDAGVSLFGVGVYMVLSKRFPRNGLAVCIFSFGYMLLLTNLIMPLFSDDISKRFMLERFGQYVDGEEATTLDVIWGILSNPVRLIVELVTPVGRTIRYLLGQLLPFAFIPAIAPASWSIAGFPLLKLLLGKGDSVLAINIRYAL
;
A
#
# COMPACT_ATOMS: atom_id res chain seq x y z
N MET A 1 21.21 -17.84 -22.71
CA MET A 1 20.29 -17.22 -21.74
C MET A 1 18.82 -17.64 -21.94
N GLN A 2 18.27 -17.63 -23.15
CA GLN A 2 16.89 -18.12 -23.42
C GLN A 2 16.70 -19.63 -23.19
N GLU A 3 17.68 -20.49 -23.50
CA GLU A 3 17.64 -21.92 -23.24
C GLU A 3 17.64 -22.31 -21.76
N THR A 4 18.35 -21.56 -20.92
CA THR A 4 18.38 -21.77 -19.47
C THR A 4 17.05 -21.43 -18.83
N ILE A 5 16.37 -20.39 -19.32
CA ILE A 5 15.02 -19.99 -18.87
C ILE A 5 13.98 -21.03 -19.27
N SER A 6 14.11 -21.67 -20.44
CA SER A 6 13.19 -22.70 -20.90
C SER A 6 13.29 -24.00 -20.07
N LYS A 7 14.49 -24.38 -19.62
CA LYS A 7 14.70 -25.57 -18.77
C LYS A 7 14.15 -25.43 -17.37
N VAL A 8 14.24 -24.24 -16.76
CA VAL A 8 13.66 -23.95 -15.43
C VAL A 8 12.12 -23.95 -15.50
N ARG A 9 11.55 -23.54 -16.64
CA ARG A 9 10.08 -23.46 -16.84
C ARG A 9 9.40 -24.84 -16.99
N ASN A 10 10.14 -25.87 -17.38
CA ASN A 10 9.57 -27.21 -17.65
C ASN A 10 9.77 -28.24 -16.52
N SER A 11 10.47 -27.91 -15.44
CA SER A 11 10.48 -28.75 -14.26
C SER A 11 9.13 -28.60 -13.55
N LYS A 12 8.19 -29.53 -13.83
CA LYS A 12 7.00 -29.70 -12.98
C LYS A 12 7.51 -29.82 -11.54
N PRO A 13 7.01 -29.00 -10.59
CA PRO A 13 7.30 -29.26 -9.20
C PRO A 13 6.76 -30.67 -8.90
N SER A 14 7.65 -31.58 -8.53
CA SER A 14 7.21 -32.78 -7.81
C SER A 14 6.35 -32.30 -6.65
N SER A 15 5.43 -33.08 -6.16
CA SER A 15 4.54 -32.80 -5.02
C SER A 15 5.33 -32.61 -3.70
N SER A 16 6.39 -31.79 -3.73
CA SER A 16 7.07 -31.33 -2.54
C SER A 16 6.08 -30.47 -1.76
N ASN A 17 5.84 -30.86 -0.52
CA ASN A 17 4.97 -30.12 0.39
C ASN A 17 5.31 -28.63 0.33
N PHE A 18 4.31 -27.75 0.29
CA PHE A 18 4.46 -26.28 0.29
C PHE A 18 5.46 -25.80 1.35
N PHE A 19 5.48 -26.45 2.51
CA PHE A 19 6.44 -26.18 3.59
C PHE A 19 7.90 -26.38 3.18
N THR A 20 8.21 -27.46 2.46
CA THR A 20 9.58 -27.70 1.96
C THR A 20 10.00 -26.64 0.94
N PHE A 21 9.03 -26.12 0.16
CA PHE A 21 9.29 -25.08 -0.81
C PHE A 21 9.65 -23.74 -0.18
N ILE A 22 8.98 -23.34 0.91
CA ILE A 22 9.25 -22.06 1.61
C ILE A 22 10.29 -22.19 2.72
N GLN A 23 10.72 -23.40 3.06
CA GLN A 23 11.69 -23.68 4.13
C GLN A 23 12.93 -22.75 4.11
N PRO A 24 13.56 -22.44 2.94
CA PRO A 24 14.76 -21.61 2.92
C PRO A 24 14.55 -20.18 3.44
N ILE A 25 13.35 -19.62 3.34
CA ILE A 25 13.05 -18.24 3.78
C ILE A 25 12.47 -18.20 5.20
N LEU A 26 11.94 -19.30 5.71
CA LEU A 26 11.26 -19.33 7.02
C LEU A 26 12.12 -18.79 8.17
N PRO A 27 13.41 -19.11 8.32
CA PRO A 27 14.22 -18.57 9.41
C PRO A 27 14.26 -17.03 9.41
N ILE A 28 14.46 -16.42 8.24
CA ILE A 28 14.52 -14.97 8.08
C ILE A 28 13.15 -14.35 8.36
N ALA A 29 12.08 -14.94 7.84
CA ALA A 29 10.71 -14.48 8.10
C ALA A 29 10.35 -14.58 9.60
N CYS A 30 10.72 -15.67 10.27
CA CYS A 30 10.51 -15.85 11.72
C CYS A 30 11.31 -14.82 12.53
N VAL A 31 12.57 -14.57 12.19
CA VAL A 31 13.39 -13.57 12.87
C VAL A 31 12.77 -12.17 12.71
N PHE A 32 12.39 -11.80 11.48
CA PHE A 32 11.70 -10.54 11.22
C PHE A 32 10.42 -10.44 12.05
N PHE A 33 9.56 -11.47 11.98
CA PHE A 33 8.30 -11.50 12.71
C PHE A 33 8.50 -11.32 14.22
N VAL A 34 9.37 -12.12 14.83
CA VAL A 34 9.60 -12.08 16.29
C VAL A 34 10.19 -10.74 16.71
N ILE A 35 11.22 -10.24 16.02
CA ILE A 35 11.84 -8.97 16.39
C ILE A 35 10.84 -7.82 16.25
N CYS A 36 10.15 -7.71 15.10
CA CYS A 36 9.17 -6.64 14.89
C CYS A 36 8.01 -6.74 15.90
N LEU A 37 7.53 -7.95 16.18
CA LEU A 37 6.46 -8.17 17.16
C LEU A 37 6.87 -7.74 18.57
N VAL A 38 8.04 -8.14 19.04
CA VAL A 38 8.55 -7.74 20.36
C VAL A 38 8.70 -6.22 20.43
N LEU A 39 9.29 -5.60 19.41
CA LEU A 39 9.52 -4.16 19.41
C LEU A 39 8.23 -3.35 19.36
N ILE A 40 7.27 -3.73 18.49
CA ILE A 40 6.00 -2.99 18.37
C ILE A 40 5.12 -3.17 19.61
N LEU A 41 5.09 -4.35 20.21
CA LEU A 41 4.37 -4.58 21.48
C LEU A 41 5.03 -3.85 22.64
N ASN A 42 6.38 -3.87 22.74
CA ASN A 42 7.09 -3.07 23.73
C ASN A 42 6.76 -1.58 23.57
N ARG A 43 6.77 -1.05 22.33
CA ARG A 43 6.39 0.32 22.06
C ARG A 43 4.94 0.61 22.51
N TYR A 44 4.00 -0.28 22.20
CA TYR A 44 2.60 -0.14 22.58
C TYR A 44 2.45 -0.11 24.11
N PHE A 45 3.03 -1.08 24.83
CA PHE A 45 2.94 -1.16 26.29
C PHE A 45 3.74 -0.09 27.03
N SER A 46 4.68 0.57 26.34
CA SER A 46 5.39 1.75 26.86
C SER A 46 4.68 3.08 26.53
N PHE A 47 3.41 3.03 26.09
CA PHE A 47 2.57 4.21 25.77
C PHE A 47 3.08 5.08 24.63
N TYR A 48 3.89 4.54 23.71
CA TYR A 48 4.33 5.22 22.48
C TYR A 48 3.42 4.95 21.28
N ALA A 49 2.17 4.54 21.49
CA ALA A 49 1.18 4.40 20.44
C ALA A 49 0.82 5.78 19.85
N SER A 50 0.66 5.86 18.53
CA SER A 50 0.25 7.11 17.90
C SER A 50 -1.26 7.28 17.90
N PHE A 51 -1.68 8.49 17.52
CA PHE A 51 -3.08 8.83 17.31
C PHE A 51 -3.76 7.89 16.27
N ASP A 52 -3.05 7.55 15.18
CA ASP A 52 -3.56 6.60 14.17
C ASP A 52 -3.90 5.23 14.76
N GLN A 53 -3.12 4.72 15.72
CA GLN A 53 -3.43 3.47 16.42
C GLN A 53 -4.78 3.56 17.14
N GLY A 54 -5.07 4.71 17.76
CA GLY A 54 -6.36 4.99 18.40
C GLY A 54 -7.51 5.00 17.39
N ILE A 55 -7.33 5.66 16.25
CA ILE A 55 -8.32 5.70 15.16
C ILE A 55 -8.66 4.29 14.71
N PHE A 56 -7.66 3.48 14.34
CA PHE A 56 -7.92 2.13 13.84
C PHE A 56 -8.54 1.24 14.91
N ASN A 57 -8.08 1.33 16.17
CA ASN A 57 -8.69 0.58 17.26
C ASN A 57 -10.17 0.95 17.44
N GLN A 58 -10.52 2.23 17.39
CA GLN A 58 -11.90 2.69 17.47
C GLN A 58 -12.74 2.22 16.28
N VAL A 59 -12.21 2.28 15.06
CA VAL A 59 -12.90 1.80 13.85
C VAL A 59 -13.18 0.30 13.95
N PHE A 60 -12.20 -0.51 14.34
CA PHE A 60 -12.40 -1.95 14.51
C PHE A 60 -13.41 -2.27 15.60
N TRP A 61 -13.30 -1.58 16.76
CA TRP A 61 -14.27 -1.72 17.86
C TRP A 61 -15.68 -1.39 17.39
N ASN A 62 -15.87 -0.28 16.71
CA ASN A 62 -17.19 0.13 16.20
C ASN A 62 -17.71 -0.82 15.12
N ASN A 63 -16.85 -1.32 14.23
CA ASN A 63 -17.24 -2.29 13.20
C ASN A 63 -17.84 -3.57 13.81
N ILE A 64 -17.21 -4.13 14.86
CA ILE A 64 -17.73 -5.35 15.52
C ILE A 64 -18.99 -5.10 16.37
N HIS A 65 -19.36 -3.82 16.61
CA HIS A 65 -20.57 -3.43 17.32
C HIS A 65 -21.63 -2.85 16.37
N GLY A 66 -21.53 -3.06 15.05
CA GLY A 66 -22.52 -2.63 14.06
C GLY A 66 -22.48 -1.13 13.70
N ARG A 67 -21.51 -0.37 14.22
CA ARG A 67 -21.30 1.05 13.92
C ARG A 67 -20.19 1.21 12.89
N PHE A 68 -20.43 0.72 11.69
CA PHE A 68 -19.43 0.58 10.65
C PHE A 68 -18.72 1.90 10.33
N PHE A 69 -17.38 1.88 10.45
CA PHE A 69 -16.45 2.96 10.14
C PHE A 69 -16.70 4.28 10.89
N GLN A 70 -17.45 4.27 11.99
CA GLN A 70 -17.61 5.46 12.81
C GLN A 70 -16.37 5.68 13.68
N SER A 71 -15.94 6.95 13.81
CA SER A 71 -14.79 7.31 14.63
C SER A 71 -14.78 8.80 15.00
N SER A 72 -14.90 9.08 16.29
CA SER A 72 -14.74 10.44 16.82
C SER A 72 -13.30 10.94 16.71
N LEU A 73 -12.31 10.03 16.75
CA LEU A 73 -10.91 10.39 16.52
C LEU A 73 -10.66 10.78 15.05
N SER A 74 -11.31 10.13 14.08
CA SER A 74 -11.28 10.59 12.69
C SER A 74 -12.01 11.93 12.53
N SER A 75 -13.11 12.15 13.25
CA SER A 75 -13.86 13.42 13.26
C SER A 75 -12.98 14.59 13.68
N SER A 76 -12.12 14.41 14.69
CA SER A 76 -11.21 15.47 15.14
C SER A 76 -10.19 15.92 14.08
N LEU A 77 -10.00 15.13 13.04
CA LEU A 77 -9.18 15.44 11.88
C LEU A 77 -10.01 15.86 10.66
N SER A 78 -11.33 15.96 10.75
CA SER A 78 -12.19 16.36 9.65
C SER A 78 -12.05 17.84 9.31
N THR A 79 -12.43 18.20 8.09
CA THR A 79 -12.43 19.59 7.61
C THR A 79 -13.24 20.51 8.52
N ASN A 80 -14.41 20.05 8.94
CA ASN A 80 -15.31 20.83 9.79
C ASN A 80 -14.69 21.14 11.17
N VAL A 81 -13.99 20.18 11.77
CA VAL A 81 -13.31 20.40 13.06
C VAL A 81 -12.07 21.24 12.89
N VAL A 82 -11.22 20.95 11.89
CA VAL A 82 -9.90 21.60 11.72
C VAL A 82 -10.03 23.01 11.17
N HIS A 83 -10.97 23.26 10.25
CA HIS A 83 -11.10 24.56 9.56
C HIS A 83 -12.32 25.38 9.99
N ALA A 84 -13.42 24.74 10.41
CA ALA A 84 -14.63 25.41 10.86
C ALA A 84 -14.80 25.45 12.39
N ASN A 85 -13.87 24.86 13.17
CA ASN A 85 -13.90 24.78 14.63
C ASN A 85 -15.16 24.09 15.20
N GLU A 86 -15.73 23.14 14.47
CA GLU A 86 -16.81 22.32 14.99
C GLU A 86 -16.32 21.33 16.05
N ILE A 87 -17.25 20.85 16.89
CA ILE A 87 -16.95 19.85 17.92
C ILE A 87 -16.90 18.46 17.24
N PRO A 88 -15.86 17.62 17.53
CA PRO A 88 -15.82 16.27 17.01
C PRO A 88 -17.05 15.45 17.38
N THR A 89 -17.59 14.71 16.41
CA THR A 89 -18.76 13.85 16.62
C THR A 89 -18.41 12.38 16.66
N VAL A 90 -19.14 11.60 17.45
CA VAL A 90 -19.00 10.13 17.53
C VAL A 90 -19.58 9.41 16.30
N TYR A 91 -20.44 10.09 15.54
CA TYR A 91 -21.13 9.55 14.37
C TYR A 91 -20.40 9.80 13.05
N TYR A 92 -19.22 10.41 13.11
CA TYR A 92 -18.43 10.70 11.91
C TYR A 92 -18.02 9.43 11.17
N HIS A 93 -18.35 9.34 9.88
CA HIS A 93 -17.99 8.24 9.02
C HIS A 93 -16.61 8.45 8.37
N ARG A 94 -15.61 7.66 8.79
CA ARG A 94 -14.26 7.69 8.24
C ARG A 94 -14.21 7.46 6.72
N LEU A 95 -15.20 6.78 6.13
CA LEU A 95 -15.23 6.46 4.70
C LEU A 95 -15.23 7.69 3.78
N GLY A 96 -15.63 8.87 4.27
CA GLY A 96 -15.48 10.13 3.54
C GLY A 96 -14.06 10.69 3.57
N GLN A 97 -13.29 10.35 4.60
CA GLN A 97 -11.89 10.77 4.78
C GLN A 97 -10.91 9.78 4.14
N HIS A 98 -11.09 8.49 4.42
CA HIS A 98 -10.35 7.37 3.85
C HIS A 98 -11.29 6.19 3.62
N PHE A 99 -11.40 5.76 2.38
CA PHE A 99 -12.27 4.65 2.02
C PHE A 99 -11.53 3.32 2.20
N THR A 100 -11.77 2.66 3.35
CA THR A 100 -11.00 1.51 3.83
C THR A 100 -11.83 0.25 4.11
N PRO A 101 -12.74 -0.20 3.22
CA PRO A 101 -13.59 -1.37 3.47
C PRO A 101 -12.82 -2.67 3.74
N ALA A 102 -11.59 -2.80 3.22
CA ALA A 102 -10.74 -3.98 3.47
C ALA A 102 -10.46 -4.25 4.96
N LEU A 103 -10.65 -3.26 5.85
CA LEU A 103 -10.52 -3.47 7.29
C LEU A 103 -11.53 -4.51 7.81
N LEU A 104 -12.70 -4.65 7.17
CA LEU A 104 -13.70 -5.65 7.54
C LEU A 104 -13.20 -7.09 7.38
N LEU A 105 -12.22 -7.36 6.52
CA LEU A 105 -11.62 -8.69 6.38
C LEU A 105 -10.98 -9.16 7.69
N TRP A 106 -10.48 -8.23 8.49
CA TRP A 106 -9.75 -8.51 9.72
C TRP A 106 -10.61 -8.32 10.97
N ALA A 107 -11.83 -7.80 10.83
CA ALA A 107 -12.76 -7.62 11.93
C ALA A 107 -13.06 -8.92 12.72
N PRO A 108 -13.17 -10.11 12.09
CA PRO A 108 -13.34 -11.37 12.83
C PRO A 108 -12.16 -11.69 13.77
N ILE A 109 -10.91 -11.39 13.33
CA ILE A 109 -9.71 -11.60 14.16
C ILE A 109 -9.74 -10.62 15.34
N TYR A 110 -10.06 -9.35 15.07
CA TYR A 110 -10.18 -8.35 16.12
C TYR A 110 -11.31 -8.69 17.10
N ALA A 111 -12.43 -9.25 16.65
CA ALA A 111 -13.54 -9.66 17.51
C ALA A 111 -13.15 -10.75 18.53
N LEU A 112 -12.21 -11.64 18.16
CA LEU A 112 -11.69 -12.65 19.10
C LEU A 112 -10.82 -12.04 20.20
N PHE A 113 -10.09 -10.96 19.88
CA PHE A 113 -9.17 -10.28 20.80
C PHE A 113 -9.32 -8.75 20.62
N PRO A 114 -10.39 -8.13 21.16
CA PRO A 114 -10.72 -6.72 20.88
C PRO A 114 -9.81 -5.76 21.67
N ASN A 115 -8.58 -5.64 21.18
CA ASN A 115 -7.54 -4.82 21.79
C ASN A 115 -6.64 -4.22 20.70
N ALA A 116 -6.12 -3.02 20.94
CA ALA A 116 -5.20 -2.37 20.01
C ALA A 116 -3.90 -3.14 19.76
N ALA A 117 -3.44 -3.97 20.74
CA ALA A 117 -2.30 -4.86 20.54
C ALA A 117 -2.57 -5.90 19.43
N THR A 118 -3.82 -6.34 19.24
CA THR A 118 -4.20 -7.25 18.15
C THR A 118 -3.90 -6.63 16.78
N LEU A 119 -4.10 -5.33 16.64
CA LEU A 119 -3.77 -4.62 15.39
C LEU A 119 -2.25 -4.57 15.15
N ALA A 120 -1.45 -4.47 16.21
CA ALA A 120 0.01 -4.56 16.10
C ALA A 120 0.46 -5.95 15.63
N VAL A 121 -0.12 -7.01 16.19
CA VAL A 121 0.12 -8.41 15.75
C VAL A 121 -0.30 -8.59 14.29
N LEU A 122 -1.48 -8.08 13.93
CA LEU A 122 -2.00 -8.16 12.56
C LEU A 122 -1.08 -7.45 11.57
N LEU A 123 -0.59 -6.26 11.89
CA LEU A 123 0.37 -5.52 11.06
C LEU A 123 1.61 -6.36 10.74
N VAL A 124 2.29 -6.87 11.78
CA VAL A 124 3.51 -7.67 11.60
C VAL A 124 3.22 -8.95 10.80
N THR A 125 2.06 -9.57 11.04
CA THR A 125 1.61 -10.76 10.31
C THR A 125 1.42 -10.47 8.82
N LEU A 126 0.73 -9.38 8.47
CA LEU A 126 0.47 -8.99 7.07
C LEU A 126 1.76 -8.70 6.31
N ILE A 127 2.67 -7.94 6.91
CA ILE A 127 3.95 -7.61 6.28
C ILE A 127 4.83 -8.86 6.12
N THR A 128 4.85 -9.73 7.13
CA THR A 128 5.58 -11.00 7.04
C THR A 128 5.01 -11.91 5.96
N ALA A 129 3.67 -12.04 5.90
CA ALA A 129 2.98 -12.79 4.85
C ALA A 129 3.27 -12.22 3.44
N GLY A 130 3.29 -10.89 3.31
CA GLY A 130 3.70 -10.22 2.06
C GLY A 130 5.10 -10.65 1.61
N GLY A 131 6.08 -10.67 2.50
CA GLY A 131 7.43 -11.15 2.17
C GLY A 131 7.48 -12.64 1.81
N LEU A 132 6.68 -13.50 2.46
CA LEU A 132 6.56 -14.91 2.05
C LEU A 132 5.99 -15.03 0.63
N MET A 133 4.98 -14.21 0.28
CA MET A 133 4.45 -14.19 -1.08
C MET A 133 5.46 -13.63 -2.09
N LEU A 134 6.26 -12.64 -1.71
CA LEU A 134 7.39 -12.17 -2.52
C LEU A 134 8.39 -13.30 -2.80
N TYR A 135 8.73 -14.12 -1.80
CA TYR A 135 9.59 -15.29 -2.00
C TYR A 135 8.98 -16.26 -3.02
N VAL A 136 7.71 -16.61 -2.87
CA VAL A 136 7.01 -17.52 -3.80
C VAL A 136 7.00 -16.96 -5.22
N LEU A 137 6.81 -15.65 -5.37
CA LEU A 137 6.87 -14.95 -6.66
C LEU A 137 8.30 -14.98 -7.23
N ALA A 138 9.31 -14.63 -6.44
CA ALA A 138 10.72 -14.62 -6.85
C ALA A 138 11.16 -16.02 -7.32
N ARG A 139 10.70 -17.09 -6.67
CA ARG A 139 10.96 -18.48 -7.05
C ARG A 139 10.39 -18.90 -8.40
N GLN A 140 9.55 -18.07 -9.04
CA GLN A 140 9.12 -18.32 -10.42
C GLN A 140 10.23 -18.02 -11.44
N TYR A 141 11.20 -17.21 -11.06
CA TYR A 141 12.25 -16.70 -11.95
C TYR A 141 13.68 -17.00 -11.49
N LEU A 142 13.84 -17.20 -10.18
CA LEU A 142 15.16 -17.25 -9.53
C LEU A 142 15.37 -18.57 -8.80
N GLU A 143 16.61 -18.97 -8.68
CA GLU A 143 17.03 -20.06 -7.79
C GLU A 143 16.78 -19.72 -6.31
N PRO A 144 16.70 -20.72 -5.41
CA PRO A 144 16.37 -20.50 -4.00
C PRO A 144 17.21 -19.45 -3.32
N ARG A 145 18.54 -19.45 -3.54
CA ARG A 145 19.46 -18.51 -2.90
C ARG A 145 19.18 -17.06 -3.25
N LEU A 146 19.00 -16.77 -4.54
CA LEU A 146 18.66 -15.41 -5.00
C LEU A 146 17.27 -14.96 -4.54
N ALA A 147 16.29 -15.86 -4.53
CA ALA A 147 14.98 -15.55 -3.99
C ALA A 147 15.03 -15.24 -2.48
N VAL A 148 15.84 -15.98 -1.70
CA VAL A 148 16.10 -15.69 -0.28
C VAL A 148 16.77 -14.32 -0.12
N MET A 149 17.77 -14.00 -0.94
CA MET A 149 18.45 -12.69 -0.89
C MET A 149 17.47 -11.53 -1.13
N ILE A 150 16.65 -11.60 -2.18
CA ILE A 150 15.67 -10.55 -2.50
C ILE A 150 14.63 -10.39 -1.37
N THR A 151 14.11 -11.51 -0.87
CA THR A 151 13.12 -11.46 0.23
C THR A 151 13.78 -11.04 1.54
N GLY A 152 15.01 -11.43 1.79
CA GLY A 152 15.79 -10.94 2.92
C GLY A 152 16.04 -9.43 2.84
N SER A 153 16.34 -8.90 1.65
CA SER A 153 16.44 -7.45 1.41
C SER A 153 15.13 -6.73 1.68
N TYR A 154 13.98 -7.31 1.31
CA TYR A 154 12.66 -6.78 1.65
C TYR A 154 12.48 -6.67 3.16
N TYR A 155 12.73 -7.75 3.92
CA TYR A 155 12.60 -7.73 5.38
C TYR A 155 13.62 -6.81 6.07
N ALA A 156 14.80 -6.58 5.46
CA ALA A 156 15.84 -5.70 5.99
C ALA A 156 15.67 -4.23 5.54
N ALA A 157 14.76 -3.95 4.60
CA ALA A 157 14.58 -2.60 4.08
C ALA A 157 13.98 -1.67 5.15
N ASN A 158 14.55 -0.48 5.31
CA ASN A 158 14.00 0.53 6.22
C ASN A 158 12.58 0.94 5.83
N ALA A 159 12.28 0.93 4.53
CA ALA A 159 10.93 1.16 4.00
C ALA A 159 9.89 0.11 4.44
N VAL A 160 10.33 -1.04 4.93
CA VAL A 160 9.48 -2.10 5.49
C VAL A 160 9.51 -2.10 7.02
N ILE A 161 10.72 -2.06 7.60
CA ILE A 161 10.90 -2.10 9.07
C ILE A 161 10.28 -0.85 9.71
N GLY A 162 10.55 0.34 9.19
CA GLY A 162 10.06 1.60 9.75
C GLY A 162 8.54 1.64 9.91
N PRO A 163 7.76 1.46 8.83
CA PRO A 163 6.30 1.39 8.90
C PRO A 163 5.79 0.25 9.79
N THR A 164 6.45 -0.92 9.78
CA THR A 164 6.06 -2.06 10.63
C THR A 164 6.22 -1.75 12.12
N LEU A 165 7.20 -0.94 12.50
CA LEU A 165 7.41 -0.53 13.89
C LEU A 165 6.62 0.73 14.30
N CYS A 166 5.89 1.36 13.38
CA CYS A 166 5.09 2.54 13.70
C CYS A 166 3.78 2.18 14.39
N ASN A 167 2.76 1.85 13.64
CA ASN A 167 1.41 1.51 14.09
C ASN A 167 0.69 0.75 12.99
N PHE A 168 -0.43 0.10 13.34
CA PHE A 168 -1.32 -0.47 12.34
C PHE A 168 -1.85 0.62 11.39
N HIS A 169 -1.87 0.29 10.10
CA HIS A 169 -2.50 1.09 9.06
C HIS A 169 -3.06 0.20 7.94
N ASP A 170 -4.07 0.73 7.29
CA ASP A 170 -4.81 0.09 6.21
C ASP A 170 -3.91 -0.44 5.09
N ILE A 171 -2.93 0.38 4.64
CA ILE A 171 -2.04 0.03 3.51
C ILE A 171 -1.06 -1.12 3.81
N SER A 172 -0.92 -1.56 5.06
CA SER A 172 -0.08 -2.71 5.42
C SER A 172 -0.48 -4.02 4.72
N GLN A 173 -1.69 -4.08 4.16
CA GLN A 173 -2.21 -5.22 3.40
C GLN A 173 -1.70 -5.23 1.94
N ILE A 174 -1.29 -4.08 1.40
CA ILE A 174 -0.95 -3.92 -0.01
C ILE A 174 0.17 -4.85 -0.47
N PRO A 175 1.30 -5.02 0.25
CA PRO A 175 2.35 -5.94 -0.16
C PRO A 175 1.85 -7.37 -0.34
N LEU A 176 1.02 -7.86 0.60
CA LEU A 176 0.44 -9.21 0.51
C LEU A 176 -0.45 -9.34 -0.74
N PHE A 177 -1.33 -8.38 -0.98
CA PHE A 177 -2.28 -8.44 -2.09
C PHE A 177 -1.58 -8.26 -3.44
N ILE A 178 -0.66 -7.31 -3.58
CA ILE A 178 0.08 -7.07 -4.83
C ILE A 178 1.00 -8.23 -5.18
N PHE A 179 1.77 -8.78 -4.23
CA PHE A 179 2.64 -9.92 -4.54
C PHE A 179 1.83 -11.18 -4.88
N THR A 180 0.68 -11.39 -4.22
CA THR A 180 -0.23 -12.48 -4.57
C THR A 180 -0.85 -12.26 -5.95
N LEU A 181 -1.23 -11.04 -6.28
CA LEU A 181 -1.77 -10.66 -7.59
C LEU A 181 -0.74 -10.90 -8.70
N LEU A 182 0.51 -10.48 -8.51
CA LEU A 182 1.59 -10.70 -9.48
C LEU A 182 1.88 -12.21 -9.64
N LEU A 183 1.85 -12.98 -8.56
CA LEU A 183 1.97 -14.44 -8.62
C LEU A 183 0.80 -15.07 -9.40
N ALA A 184 -0.43 -14.63 -9.14
CA ALA A 184 -1.62 -15.11 -9.84
C ALA A 184 -1.55 -14.79 -11.34
N MET A 185 -1.03 -13.59 -11.72
CA MET A 185 -0.75 -13.21 -13.09
C MET A 185 0.26 -14.17 -13.75
N GLU A 186 1.36 -14.47 -13.09
CA GLU A 186 2.39 -15.40 -13.60
C GLU A 186 1.86 -16.82 -13.80
N LYS A 187 1.04 -17.29 -12.85
CA LYS A 187 0.39 -18.61 -12.90
C LYS A 187 -0.85 -18.65 -13.78
N ARG A 188 -1.30 -17.50 -14.30
CA ARG A 188 -2.56 -17.34 -15.05
C ARG A 188 -3.79 -17.78 -14.25
N TRP A 189 -3.77 -17.62 -12.94
CA TRP A 189 -4.90 -17.85 -12.05
C TRP A 189 -5.80 -16.60 -12.05
N TRP A 190 -6.53 -16.38 -13.15
CA TRP A 190 -7.24 -15.13 -13.39
C TRP A 190 -8.33 -14.84 -12.35
N TRP A 191 -8.96 -15.84 -11.77
CA TRP A 191 -9.91 -15.65 -10.68
C TRP A 191 -9.24 -15.05 -9.44
N LEU A 192 -8.07 -15.57 -9.05
CA LEU A 192 -7.29 -15.05 -7.93
C LEU A 192 -6.73 -13.65 -8.24
N PHE A 193 -6.29 -13.45 -9.49
CA PHE A 193 -5.82 -12.14 -9.95
C PHE A 193 -6.89 -11.06 -9.75
N TRP A 194 -8.12 -11.29 -10.24
CA TRP A 194 -9.20 -10.33 -10.11
C TRP A 194 -9.71 -10.19 -8.67
N LEU A 195 -9.69 -11.26 -7.88
CA LEU A 195 -9.97 -11.19 -6.45
C LEU A 195 -8.97 -10.28 -5.75
N MET A 196 -7.66 -10.47 -5.98
CA MET A 196 -6.62 -9.62 -5.38
C MET A 196 -6.67 -8.17 -5.90
N ALA A 197 -7.03 -7.97 -7.17
CA ALA A 197 -7.24 -6.64 -7.73
C ALA A 197 -8.39 -5.90 -7.00
N GLY A 198 -9.52 -6.57 -6.81
CA GLY A 198 -10.65 -6.06 -6.03
C GLY A 198 -10.27 -5.76 -4.59
N LEU A 199 -9.58 -6.69 -3.91
CA LEU A 199 -9.10 -6.49 -2.54
C LEU A 199 -8.12 -5.31 -2.44
N THR A 200 -7.24 -5.13 -3.42
CA THR A 200 -6.29 -4.01 -3.42
C THR A 200 -6.99 -2.66 -3.45
N VAL A 201 -7.97 -2.47 -4.34
CA VAL A 201 -8.62 -1.15 -4.48
C VAL A 201 -9.49 -0.77 -3.28
N ILE A 202 -10.02 -1.76 -2.53
CA ILE A 202 -10.80 -1.49 -1.32
C ILE A 202 -9.93 -1.32 -0.05
N VAL A 203 -8.60 -1.41 -0.16
CA VAL A 203 -7.69 -1.10 0.96
C VAL A 203 -7.76 0.37 1.32
N ARG A 204 -7.68 1.23 0.29
CA ARG A 204 -7.78 2.68 0.41
C ARG A 204 -8.05 3.30 -0.96
N GLU A 205 -8.65 4.49 -0.98
CA GLU A 205 -9.05 5.22 -2.18
C GLU A 205 -7.93 5.38 -3.22
N ASP A 206 -6.68 5.48 -2.77
CA ASP A 206 -5.51 5.69 -3.61
C ASP A 206 -4.73 4.41 -3.96
N ALA A 207 -5.14 3.25 -3.42
CA ALA A 207 -4.50 1.96 -3.73
C ALA A 207 -4.67 1.54 -5.20
N GLY A 208 -5.70 2.09 -5.87
CA GLY A 208 -5.89 1.95 -7.32
C GLY A 208 -4.70 2.41 -8.16
N VAL A 209 -3.89 3.38 -7.67
CA VAL A 209 -2.67 3.84 -8.35
C VAL A 209 -1.64 2.70 -8.50
N SER A 210 -1.47 1.88 -7.46
CA SER A 210 -0.57 0.72 -7.51
C SER A 210 -1.08 -0.33 -8.49
N LEU A 211 -2.38 -0.59 -8.49
CA LEU A 211 -3.01 -1.52 -9.42
C LEU A 211 -2.94 -1.02 -10.88
N PHE A 212 -3.10 0.30 -11.09
CA PHE A 212 -2.92 0.92 -12.41
C PHE A 212 -1.51 0.67 -12.96
N GLY A 213 -0.48 0.81 -12.13
CA GLY A 213 0.90 0.49 -12.50
C GLY A 213 1.09 -0.96 -12.95
N VAL A 214 0.45 -1.92 -12.26
CA VAL A 214 0.44 -3.33 -12.71
C VAL A 214 -0.22 -3.47 -14.08
N GLY A 215 -1.36 -2.79 -14.31
CA GLY A 215 -2.03 -2.77 -15.62
C GLY A 215 -1.13 -2.25 -16.73
N VAL A 216 -0.43 -1.12 -16.50
CA VAL A 216 0.55 -0.56 -17.43
C VAL A 216 1.68 -1.54 -17.73
N TYR A 217 2.24 -2.20 -16.70
CA TYR A 217 3.24 -3.25 -16.90
C TYR A 217 2.73 -4.38 -17.81
N MET A 218 1.50 -4.85 -17.59
CA MET A 218 0.91 -5.91 -18.41
C MET A 218 0.74 -5.51 -19.87
N VAL A 219 0.41 -4.24 -20.14
CA VAL A 219 0.31 -3.70 -21.50
C VAL A 219 1.69 -3.54 -22.14
N LEU A 220 2.62 -2.87 -21.46
CA LEU A 220 3.96 -2.56 -22.02
C LEU A 220 4.81 -3.81 -22.21
N SER A 221 4.70 -4.80 -21.33
CA SER A 221 5.37 -6.09 -21.48
C SER A 221 4.81 -6.96 -22.62
N LYS A 222 3.68 -6.59 -23.20
CA LYS A 222 2.94 -7.32 -24.25
C LYS A 222 2.55 -8.75 -23.87
N ARG A 223 2.67 -9.13 -22.57
CA ARG A 223 2.35 -10.49 -22.12
C ARG A 223 0.85 -10.71 -21.98
N PHE A 224 0.12 -9.71 -21.47
CA PHE A 224 -1.33 -9.77 -21.24
C PHE A 224 -1.99 -8.41 -21.51
N PRO A 225 -1.89 -7.85 -22.75
CA PRO A 225 -2.27 -6.45 -23.01
C PRO A 225 -3.78 -6.19 -22.78
N ARG A 226 -4.64 -7.15 -23.12
CA ARG A 226 -6.10 -7.00 -22.92
C ARG A 226 -6.46 -6.94 -21.42
N ASN A 227 -5.90 -7.85 -20.63
CA ASN A 227 -6.12 -7.85 -19.17
C ASN A 227 -5.49 -6.61 -18.53
N GLY A 228 -4.30 -6.19 -19.00
CA GLY A 228 -3.65 -4.97 -18.54
C GLY A 228 -4.49 -3.73 -18.78
N LEU A 229 -5.06 -3.58 -19.98
CA LEU A 229 -5.98 -2.48 -20.30
C LEU A 229 -7.23 -2.53 -19.39
N ALA A 230 -7.81 -3.73 -19.20
CA ALA A 230 -8.95 -3.90 -18.31
C ALA A 230 -8.62 -3.49 -16.86
N VAL A 231 -7.41 -3.82 -16.37
CA VAL A 231 -6.93 -3.39 -15.03
C VAL A 231 -6.75 -1.87 -14.95
N CYS A 232 -6.19 -1.24 -15.99
CA CYS A 232 -6.05 0.22 -16.04
C CYS A 232 -7.42 0.91 -15.99
N ILE A 233 -8.37 0.45 -16.79
CA ILE A 233 -9.74 1.01 -16.82
C ILE A 233 -10.44 0.78 -15.48
N PHE A 234 -10.34 -0.42 -14.92
CA PHE A 234 -10.94 -0.77 -13.65
C PHE A 234 -10.39 0.09 -12.50
N SER A 235 -9.06 0.17 -12.36
CA SER A 235 -8.44 0.90 -11.26
C SER A 235 -8.67 2.40 -11.36
N PHE A 236 -8.53 2.99 -12.54
CA PHE A 236 -8.75 4.41 -12.76
C PHE A 236 -10.22 4.78 -12.61
N GLY A 237 -11.12 4.02 -13.26
CA GLY A 237 -12.57 4.22 -13.16
C GLY A 237 -13.07 4.07 -11.72
N TYR A 238 -12.58 3.06 -10.98
CA TYR A 238 -12.89 2.90 -9.57
C TYR A 238 -12.47 4.13 -8.75
N MET A 239 -11.24 4.62 -8.92
CA MET A 239 -10.75 5.80 -8.19
C MET A 239 -11.61 7.02 -8.48
N LEU A 240 -11.93 7.30 -9.76
CA LEU A 240 -12.78 8.43 -10.12
C LEU A 240 -14.19 8.31 -9.53
N LEU A 241 -14.81 7.14 -9.66
CA LEU A 241 -16.14 6.87 -9.07
C LEU A 241 -16.13 7.08 -7.57
N LEU A 242 -15.11 6.54 -6.91
CA LEU A 242 -14.99 6.56 -5.47
C LEU A 242 -14.81 7.99 -4.94
N THR A 243 -13.81 8.72 -5.47
CA THR A 243 -13.46 10.04 -4.94
C THR A 243 -14.47 11.13 -5.31
N ASN A 244 -15.15 11.02 -6.46
CA ASN A 244 -16.08 12.06 -6.91
C ASN A 244 -17.55 11.77 -6.58
N LEU A 245 -17.93 10.51 -6.35
CA LEU A 245 -19.34 10.15 -6.12
C LEU A 245 -19.59 9.46 -4.77
N ILE A 246 -18.75 8.50 -4.36
CA ILE A 246 -19.04 7.67 -3.19
C ILE A 246 -18.55 8.33 -1.89
N MET A 247 -17.31 8.77 -1.84
CA MET A 247 -16.75 9.37 -0.62
C MET A 247 -17.46 10.66 -0.20
N PRO A 248 -17.86 11.55 -1.11
CA PRO A 248 -18.63 12.74 -0.75
C PRO A 248 -19.98 12.46 -0.09
N LEU A 249 -20.56 11.25 -0.24
CA LEU A 249 -21.78 10.85 0.47
C LEU A 249 -21.57 10.70 1.98
N PHE A 250 -20.33 10.49 2.43
CA PHE A 250 -19.99 10.33 3.84
C PHE A 250 -19.42 11.62 4.45
N SER A 251 -18.61 12.37 3.70
CA SER A 251 -17.99 13.62 4.10
C SER A 251 -17.39 14.31 2.88
N ASP A 252 -17.25 15.62 2.91
CA ASP A 252 -16.56 16.45 1.91
C ASP A 252 -15.04 16.57 2.16
N ASP A 253 -14.50 15.88 3.16
CA ASP A 253 -13.10 15.93 3.56
C ASP A 253 -12.12 15.57 2.43
N ILE A 254 -12.52 14.63 1.52
CA ILE A 254 -11.64 14.17 0.46
C ILE A 254 -11.25 15.31 -0.49
N SER A 255 -12.18 16.20 -0.85
CA SER A 255 -11.90 17.35 -1.72
C SER A 255 -11.31 18.53 -0.96
N LYS A 256 -11.95 18.93 0.14
CA LYS A 256 -11.57 20.14 0.88
C LYS A 256 -10.28 20.01 1.66
N ARG A 257 -9.93 18.83 2.11
CA ARG A 257 -8.74 18.62 2.91
C ARG A 257 -7.68 17.82 2.17
N PHE A 258 -7.95 16.54 1.91
CA PHE A 258 -6.91 15.65 1.43
C PHE A 258 -6.42 15.98 0.03
N MET A 259 -7.31 16.39 -0.87
CA MET A 259 -6.92 16.77 -2.22
C MET A 259 -6.20 18.11 -2.23
N LEU A 260 -6.71 19.13 -1.52
CA LEU A 260 -6.09 20.45 -1.47
C LEU A 260 -4.81 20.49 -0.64
N GLU A 261 -4.76 19.84 0.53
CA GLU A 261 -3.54 19.79 1.34
C GLU A 261 -2.41 19.03 0.62
N ARG A 262 -2.73 18.00 -0.18
CA ARG A 262 -1.73 17.18 -0.88
C ARG A 262 -1.38 17.68 -2.27
N PHE A 263 -2.33 18.23 -2.99
CA PHE A 263 -2.20 18.58 -4.41
C PHE A 263 -2.72 19.98 -4.74
N GLY A 264 -3.10 20.80 -3.76
CA GLY A 264 -3.65 22.14 -3.95
C GLY A 264 -2.74 23.10 -4.72
N GLN A 265 -1.42 22.82 -4.76
CA GLN A 265 -0.50 23.58 -5.62
C GLN A 265 -0.80 23.45 -7.12
N TYR A 266 -1.57 22.47 -7.56
CA TYR A 266 -1.91 22.27 -8.97
C TYR A 266 -3.29 22.79 -9.36
N VAL A 267 -4.05 23.32 -8.41
CA VAL A 267 -5.44 23.74 -8.60
C VAL A 267 -5.64 25.15 -8.08
N ASP A 268 -6.37 25.97 -8.84
CA ASP A 268 -6.79 27.31 -8.45
C ASP A 268 -8.23 27.25 -7.91
N GLY A 269 -8.41 27.11 -6.59
CA GLY A 269 -9.75 27.08 -5.98
C GLY A 269 -9.77 26.47 -4.59
N GLU A 270 -10.93 26.60 -3.92
CA GLU A 270 -11.16 26.07 -2.57
C GLU A 270 -11.63 24.60 -2.58
N GLU A 271 -11.97 24.05 -3.74
CA GLU A 271 -12.33 22.65 -3.93
C GLU A 271 -11.61 22.10 -5.17
N ALA A 272 -11.22 20.83 -5.12
CA ALA A 272 -10.53 20.16 -6.20
C ALA A 272 -11.04 18.73 -6.38
N THR A 273 -11.37 18.37 -7.62
CA THR A 273 -11.61 16.99 -8.00
C THR A 273 -10.30 16.30 -8.41
N THR A 274 -10.31 14.97 -8.43
CA THR A 274 -9.17 14.19 -8.95
C THR A 274 -8.78 14.58 -10.38
N LEU A 275 -9.76 14.94 -11.21
CA LEU A 275 -9.52 15.35 -12.60
C LEU A 275 -8.86 16.74 -12.68
N ASP A 276 -9.26 17.68 -11.82
CA ASP A 276 -8.66 19.01 -11.76
C ASP A 276 -7.18 18.92 -11.39
N VAL A 277 -6.84 18.07 -10.42
CA VAL A 277 -5.44 17.82 -10.02
C VAL A 277 -4.65 17.21 -11.19
N ILE A 278 -5.18 16.18 -11.85
CA ILE A 278 -4.52 15.54 -13.01
C ILE A 278 -4.31 16.56 -14.11
N TRP A 279 -5.31 17.37 -14.42
CA TRP A 279 -5.21 18.40 -15.46
C TRP A 279 -4.19 19.47 -15.09
N GLY A 280 -4.19 19.96 -13.84
CA GLY A 280 -3.21 20.92 -13.33
C GLY A 280 -1.77 20.42 -13.41
N ILE A 281 -1.55 19.14 -13.13
CA ILE A 281 -0.24 18.49 -13.28
C ILE A 281 0.18 18.42 -14.75
N LEU A 282 -0.71 17.97 -15.64
CA LEU A 282 -0.38 17.75 -17.04
C LEU A 282 -0.25 19.06 -17.84
N SER A 283 -0.97 20.12 -17.44
CA SER A 283 -0.96 21.42 -18.14
C SER A 283 0.34 22.21 -17.97
N ASN A 284 1.16 21.89 -16.95
CA ASN A 284 2.41 22.58 -16.66
C ASN A 284 3.60 21.61 -16.50
N PRO A 285 4.20 21.12 -17.60
CA PRO A 285 5.27 20.13 -17.54
C PRO A 285 6.57 20.65 -16.86
N VAL A 286 6.84 21.94 -16.90
CA VAL A 286 8.00 22.52 -16.20
C VAL A 286 7.79 22.44 -14.70
N ARG A 287 6.62 22.81 -14.22
CA ARG A 287 6.26 22.68 -12.81
C ARG A 287 6.30 21.23 -12.36
N LEU A 288 5.78 20.31 -13.15
CA LEU A 288 5.84 18.87 -12.89
C LEU A 288 7.28 18.41 -12.62
N ILE A 289 8.24 18.79 -13.48
CA ILE A 289 9.65 18.38 -13.33
C ILE A 289 10.25 18.99 -12.05
N VAL A 290 9.98 20.27 -11.78
CA VAL A 290 10.48 20.94 -10.58
C VAL A 290 9.95 20.28 -9.30
N GLU A 291 8.65 20.01 -9.23
CA GLU A 291 8.01 19.39 -8.06
C GLU A 291 8.50 17.96 -7.83
N LEU A 292 8.78 17.18 -8.89
CA LEU A 292 9.32 15.82 -8.78
C LEU A 292 10.67 15.75 -8.06
N VAL A 293 11.48 16.78 -8.18
CA VAL A 293 12.82 16.80 -7.59
C VAL A 293 12.92 17.64 -6.33
N THR A 294 11.93 18.48 -6.02
CA THR A 294 11.96 19.40 -4.89
C THR A 294 11.15 18.84 -3.70
N PRO A 295 11.71 18.86 -2.49
CA PRO A 295 13.09 19.27 -2.11
C PRO A 295 14.12 18.18 -2.43
N VAL A 296 15.15 18.50 -3.20
CA VAL A 296 16.14 17.56 -3.76
C VAL A 296 16.73 16.61 -2.70
N GLY A 297 17.17 17.15 -1.57
CA GLY A 297 17.81 16.35 -0.51
C GLY A 297 16.86 15.31 0.10
N ARG A 298 15.57 15.61 0.24
CA ARG A 298 14.55 14.70 0.77
C ARG A 298 14.21 13.63 -0.26
N THR A 299 14.04 14.01 -1.53
CA THR A 299 13.79 13.12 -2.66
C THR A 299 14.91 12.11 -2.84
N ILE A 300 16.18 12.56 -2.85
CA ILE A 300 17.34 11.66 -2.95
C ILE A 300 17.39 10.70 -1.76
N ARG A 301 17.21 11.18 -0.53
CA ARG A 301 17.21 10.32 0.66
C ARG A 301 16.13 9.25 0.60
N TYR A 302 14.93 9.63 0.15
CA TYR A 302 13.82 8.69 -0.02
C TYR A 302 14.14 7.62 -1.07
N LEU A 303 14.60 8.02 -2.25
CA LEU A 303 14.97 7.09 -3.32
C LEU A 303 16.13 6.16 -2.93
N LEU A 304 17.15 6.69 -2.25
CA LEU A 304 18.24 5.86 -1.72
C LEU A 304 17.72 4.83 -0.73
N GLY A 305 16.85 5.23 0.18
CA GLY A 305 16.26 4.31 1.16
C GLY A 305 15.40 3.20 0.54
N GLN A 306 14.74 3.48 -0.59
CA GLN A 306 13.96 2.49 -1.34
C GLN A 306 14.83 1.55 -2.18
N LEU A 307 15.87 2.04 -2.81
CA LEU A 307 16.65 1.31 -3.82
C LEU A 307 17.89 0.60 -3.26
N LEU A 308 18.52 1.17 -2.24
CA LEU A 308 19.77 0.64 -1.66
C LEU A 308 19.65 -0.80 -1.14
N PRO A 309 18.58 -1.19 -0.42
CA PRO A 309 18.43 -2.56 0.06
C PRO A 309 18.42 -3.61 -1.05
N PHE A 310 18.07 -3.20 -2.27
CA PHE A 310 18.02 -4.04 -3.47
C PHE A 310 19.18 -3.77 -4.44
N ALA A 311 20.28 -3.18 -3.96
CA ALA A 311 21.47 -2.86 -4.74
C ALA A 311 21.16 -2.09 -6.05
N PHE A 312 20.16 -1.21 -6.03
CA PHE A 312 19.69 -0.41 -7.16
C PHE A 312 19.17 -1.22 -8.36
N ILE A 313 18.96 -2.54 -8.23
CA ILE A 313 18.41 -3.37 -9.30
C ILE A 313 17.04 -2.84 -9.79
N PRO A 314 16.10 -2.41 -8.91
CA PRO A 314 14.85 -1.83 -9.38
C PRO A 314 15.01 -0.55 -10.20
N ALA A 315 16.07 0.22 -9.99
CA ALA A 315 16.30 1.47 -10.73
C ALA A 315 16.62 1.23 -12.21
N ILE A 316 17.24 0.11 -12.55
CA ILE A 316 17.61 -0.24 -13.93
C ILE A 316 16.59 -1.16 -14.63
N ALA A 317 15.60 -1.65 -13.90
CA ALA A 317 14.59 -2.58 -14.41
C ALA A 317 13.34 -1.83 -14.93
N PRO A 318 13.02 -1.83 -16.25
CA PRO A 318 11.85 -1.13 -16.78
C PRO A 318 10.52 -1.61 -16.16
N ALA A 319 10.44 -2.89 -15.78
CA ALA A 319 9.28 -3.45 -15.10
C ALA A 319 9.00 -2.76 -13.75
N SER A 320 10.03 -2.42 -12.98
CA SER A 320 9.90 -1.71 -11.71
C SER A 320 9.27 -0.33 -11.91
N TRP A 321 9.71 0.43 -12.88
CA TRP A 321 9.14 1.74 -13.20
C TRP A 321 7.71 1.65 -13.73
N SER A 322 7.38 0.60 -14.47
CA SER A 322 6.00 0.38 -14.94
C SER A 322 5.06 0.09 -13.79
N ILE A 323 5.47 -0.70 -12.78
CA ILE A 323 4.62 -1.10 -11.66
C ILE A 323 4.65 -0.03 -10.55
N ALA A 324 5.83 0.35 -10.08
CA ALA A 324 6.00 1.23 -8.93
C ALA A 324 6.08 2.72 -9.29
N GLY A 325 6.25 3.07 -10.57
CA GLY A 325 6.43 4.46 -11.00
C GLY A 325 5.23 5.35 -10.70
N PHE A 326 3.99 4.85 -10.88
CA PHE A 326 2.79 5.64 -10.59
C PHE A 326 2.59 5.90 -9.09
N PRO A 327 2.69 4.90 -8.17
CA PRO A 327 2.70 5.16 -6.74
C PRO A 327 3.81 6.12 -6.32
N LEU A 328 5.02 5.94 -6.87
CA LEU A 328 6.15 6.82 -6.58
C LEU A 328 5.89 8.25 -7.09
N LEU A 329 5.37 8.39 -8.32
CA LEU A 329 5.00 9.68 -8.89
C LEU A 329 3.99 10.41 -7.99
N LYS A 330 2.95 9.73 -7.54
CA LYS A 330 1.96 10.28 -6.60
C LYS A 330 2.62 10.81 -5.32
N LEU A 331 3.58 10.09 -4.76
CA LEU A 331 4.30 10.53 -3.56
C LEU A 331 5.20 11.74 -3.82
N LEU A 332 5.95 11.73 -4.91
CA LEU A 332 6.86 12.83 -5.26
C LEU A 332 6.13 14.13 -5.60
N LEU A 333 4.92 14.04 -6.15
CA LEU A 333 4.07 15.19 -6.48
C LEU A 333 3.22 15.69 -5.32
N GLY A 334 3.06 14.89 -4.28
CA GLY A 334 2.26 15.26 -3.11
C GLY A 334 3.03 16.15 -2.13
N LYS A 335 2.37 17.17 -1.57
CA LYS A 335 2.90 17.99 -0.49
C LYS A 335 2.77 17.34 0.88
N GLY A 336 3.62 17.73 1.80
CA GLY A 336 3.59 17.39 3.22
C GLY A 336 4.89 16.75 3.71
N ASP A 337 5.26 17.08 4.95
CA ASP A 337 6.52 16.64 5.56
C ASP A 337 6.61 15.11 5.73
N SER A 338 5.48 14.45 5.89
CA SER A 338 5.39 12.99 6.09
C SER A 338 5.44 12.18 4.79
N VAL A 339 5.22 12.79 3.60
CA VAL A 339 5.02 12.06 2.34
C VAL A 339 6.27 11.28 1.93
N LEU A 340 7.46 11.90 2.07
CA LEU A 340 8.74 11.28 1.73
C LEU A 340 9.50 10.76 2.96
N ALA A 341 8.82 10.49 4.05
CA ALA A 341 9.43 9.88 5.23
C ALA A 341 9.45 8.35 5.07
N ILE A 342 10.65 7.79 4.89
CA ILE A 342 10.83 6.36 4.60
C ILE A 342 10.46 5.42 5.75
N ASN A 343 10.34 5.95 6.96
CA ASN A 343 10.05 5.19 8.17
C ASN A 343 8.57 5.20 8.57
N ILE A 344 7.71 5.77 7.74
CA ILE A 344 6.26 5.77 7.98
C ILE A 344 5.51 5.11 6.82
N ARG A 345 4.21 4.89 7.03
CA ARG A 345 3.30 4.10 6.17
C ARG A 345 3.42 4.32 4.65
N TYR A 346 3.76 5.51 4.21
CA TYR A 346 3.83 5.82 2.77
C TYR A 346 5.01 5.16 2.03
N ALA A 347 5.94 4.55 2.75
CA ALA A 347 7.06 3.83 2.16
C ALA A 347 6.70 2.39 1.73
N LEU A 348 5.63 1.81 2.29
CA LEU A 348 5.11 0.49 1.91
C LEU A 348 4.34 0.59 0.59
#